data_e7d8f69694ccc706cf355b9a1d6f80b5
#
_entry.id   e7d8f69694ccc706cf355b9a1d6f80b5
#
_cell.length_a   1.000
_cell.length_b   1.000
_cell.length_c   1.000
_cell.angle_alpha   90.00
_cell.angle_beta   90.00
_cell.angle_gamma   90.00
#
_symmetry.space_group_name_H-M   'P 1'
#
loop_
_entity.id
_entity.type
_entity.pdbx_description
1 polymer ?
#
loop_
_entity_poly.entity_id
_entity_poly.type
_entity_poly.pdbx_seq_one_letter_code
_entity_poly.pdbx_strand_id
1 'polypeptide(L)'
;MNLSQQSGEIQDKINYYDYHLIEDADTRSCAQLGRDIGNKPLLIMRNHGLLSAANNIPEALYNLYVLENACKIQVDVLRTGAELSVPPKSEWDKLAKINVSPTDDIAEHVNLFWTALLRMLDRNGANYCS
;
A
#
# COMPACT_ATOMS: atom_id res chain seq x y z
N MET A 1 -7.30 -2.66 10.62
CA MET A 1 -6.77 -3.04 11.96
C MET A 1 -5.26 -3.16 11.85
N ASN A 2 -4.50 -2.64 12.81
CA ASN A 2 -3.03 -2.71 12.75
C ASN A 2 -2.54 -3.96 13.48
N LEU A 3 -2.26 -5.02 12.71
CA LEU A 3 -1.79 -6.32 13.21
C LEU A 3 -0.32 -6.59 12.86
N SER A 4 0.34 -5.66 12.18
CA SER A 4 1.76 -5.74 11.85
C SER A 4 2.39 -4.36 11.82
N GLN A 5 3.70 -4.27 11.93
CA GLN A 5 4.42 -3.02 11.79
C GLN A 5 4.14 -2.39 10.42
N GLN A 6 4.13 -3.18 9.34
CA GLN A 6 3.82 -2.71 7.98
C GLN A 6 2.46 -2.02 7.90
N SER A 7 1.43 -2.57 8.56
CA SER A 7 0.12 -1.92 8.60
C SER A 7 0.14 -0.60 9.37
N GLY A 8 0.96 -0.51 10.42
CA GLY A 8 1.16 0.73 11.18
C GLY A 8 1.85 1.83 10.38
N GLU A 9 2.81 1.46 9.53
CA GLU A 9 3.57 2.39 8.69
C GLU A 9 2.73 3.07 7.60
N ILE A 10 1.66 2.43 7.18
CA ILE A 10 0.80 2.90 6.09
C ILE A 10 -0.61 3.32 6.52
N GLN A 11 -0.97 3.19 7.80
CA GLN A 11 -2.34 3.42 8.28
C GLN A 11 -2.91 4.78 7.88
N ASP A 12 -2.09 5.83 7.95
CA ASP A 12 -2.50 7.21 7.63
C ASP A 12 -2.42 7.51 6.12
N LYS A 13 -1.86 6.59 5.34
CA LYS A 13 -1.68 6.69 3.88
C LYS A 13 -2.80 6.02 3.09
N ILE A 14 -3.77 5.38 3.76
CA ILE A 14 -4.84 4.60 3.12
C ILE A 14 -6.15 5.36 3.17
N ASN A 15 -6.86 5.39 2.05
CA ASN A 15 -8.28 5.66 1.97
C ASN A 15 -9.05 4.42 1.53
N TYR A 16 -10.38 4.49 1.60
CA TYR A 16 -11.28 3.40 1.24
C TYR A 16 -12.26 3.89 0.19
N TYR A 17 -12.52 3.03 -0.80
CA TYR A 17 -13.54 3.23 -1.82
C TYR A 17 -14.59 2.14 -1.68
N ASP A 18 -15.85 2.53 -1.51
CA ASP A 18 -16.96 1.59 -1.48
C ASP A 18 -17.24 1.07 -2.89
N TYR A 19 -17.57 -0.23 -2.97
CA TYR A 19 -17.86 -0.86 -4.25
C TYR A 19 -19.11 -0.26 -4.89
N HIS A 20 -18.93 0.31 -6.07
CA HIS A 20 -19.99 0.68 -6.99
C HIS A 20 -19.74 -0.05 -8.29
N LEU A 21 -20.78 -0.73 -8.80
CA LEU A 21 -20.67 -1.33 -10.12
C LEU A 21 -20.46 -0.19 -11.13
N ILE A 22 -19.32 -0.22 -11.79
CA ILE A 22 -19.05 0.72 -12.89
C ILE A 22 -19.65 0.11 -14.12
N GLU A 23 -20.89 0.52 -14.45
CA GLU A 23 -21.62 0.02 -15.62
C GLU A 23 -21.03 0.52 -16.94
N ASP A 24 -20.34 1.66 -16.90
CA ASP A 24 -19.54 2.21 -18.00
C ASP A 24 -18.38 3.01 -17.42
N ALA A 25 -17.27 3.14 -18.15
CA ALA A 25 -16.16 4.02 -17.83
C ALA A 25 -16.59 5.50 -17.89
N ASP A 26 -17.62 5.84 -17.12
CA ASP A 26 -18.19 7.18 -17.06
C ASP A 26 -17.24 8.10 -16.30
N THR A 27 -17.09 9.30 -16.81
CA THR A 27 -16.32 10.42 -16.22
C THR A 27 -16.69 10.66 -14.75
N ARG A 28 -17.92 10.33 -14.33
CA ARG A 28 -18.39 10.44 -12.95
C ARG A 28 -17.72 9.45 -12.02
N SER A 29 -17.54 8.21 -12.44
CA SER A 29 -16.87 7.15 -11.67
C SER A 29 -15.39 7.46 -11.47
N CYS A 30 -14.71 7.95 -12.52
CA CYS A 30 -13.33 8.42 -12.42
C CYS A 30 -13.18 9.62 -11.48
N ALA A 31 -14.11 10.57 -11.56
CA ALA A 31 -14.12 11.74 -10.68
C ALA A 31 -14.40 11.35 -9.20
N GLN A 32 -15.25 10.35 -8.98
CA GLN A 32 -15.50 9.82 -7.63
C GLN A 32 -14.26 9.12 -7.08
N LEU A 33 -13.63 8.24 -7.86
CA LEU A 33 -12.39 7.59 -7.48
C LEU A 33 -11.30 8.60 -7.12
N GLY A 34 -11.16 9.68 -7.92
CA GLY A 34 -10.23 10.77 -7.63
C GLY A 34 -10.54 11.50 -6.31
N ARG A 35 -11.82 11.67 -5.97
CA ARG A 35 -12.23 12.27 -4.68
C ARG A 35 -11.91 11.33 -3.52
N ASP A 36 -12.17 10.03 -3.67
CA ASP A 36 -12.02 9.05 -2.59
C ASP A 36 -10.56 8.73 -2.29
N ILE A 37 -9.68 8.73 -3.28
CA ILE A 37 -8.25 8.63 -3.04
C ILE A 37 -7.72 9.90 -2.37
N GLY A 38 -8.26 11.07 -2.73
CA GLY A 38 -7.87 12.36 -2.18
C GLY A 38 -6.38 12.63 -2.40
N ASN A 39 -5.68 12.95 -1.31
CA ASN A 39 -4.25 13.21 -1.30
C ASN A 39 -3.42 12.04 -0.75
N LYS A 40 -4.01 10.85 -0.60
CA LYS A 40 -3.33 9.67 -0.07
C LYS A 40 -2.80 8.78 -1.20
N PRO A 41 -1.64 8.14 -1.00
CA PRO A 41 -1.05 7.31 -2.04
C PRO A 41 -1.70 5.93 -2.20
N LEU A 42 -2.54 5.51 -1.25
CA LEU A 42 -3.10 4.16 -1.20
C LEU A 42 -4.62 4.18 -1.08
N LEU A 43 -5.27 3.28 -1.81
CA LEU A 43 -6.71 3.07 -1.76
C LEU A 43 -7.03 1.57 -1.68
N ILE A 44 -7.88 1.21 -0.72
CA ILE A 44 -8.51 -0.11 -0.67
C ILE A 44 -9.90 0.00 -1.30
N MET A 45 -10.04 -0.58 -2.47
CA MET A 45 -11.32 -0.66 -3.16
C MET A 45 -12.04 -1.94 -2.70
N ARG A 46 -13.09 -1.80 -1.91
CA ARG A 46 -13.82 -2.93 -1.31
C ARG A 46 -14.36 -3.84 -2.41
N ASN A 47 -14.21 -5.15 -2.22
CA ASN A 47 -14.58 -6.19 -3.19
C ASN A 47 -13.95 -6.06 -4.59
N HIS A 48 -12.94 -5.22 -4.76
CA HIS A 48 -12.29 -5.03 -6.05
C HIS A 48 -10.77 -5.26 -5.98
N GLY A 49 -10.06 -4.52 -5.13
CA GLY A 49 -8.61 -4.65 -5.04
C GLY A 49 -7.93 -3.45 -4.39
N LEU A 50 -6.66 -3.30 -4.70
CA LEU A 50 -5.79 -2.27 -4.15
C LEU A 50 -5.34 -1.31 -5.25
N LEU A 51 -5.18 -0.04 -4.92
CA LEU A 51 -4.63 0.96 -5.81
C LEU A 51 -3.51 1.72 -5.10
N SER A 52 -2.44 2.00 -5.82
CA SER A 52 -1.37 2.89 -5.39
C SER A 52 -1.14 3.99 -6.41
N ALA A 53 -0.97 5.21 -5.94
CA ALA A 53 -0.61 6.38 -6.74
C ALA A 53 0.61 7.07 -6.11
N ALA A 54 1.62 7.37 -6.92
CA ALA A 54 2.84 8.04 -6.49
C ALA A 54 3.45 8.87 -7.64
N ASN A 55 4.53 9.59 -7.35
CA ASN A 55 5.21 10.43 -8.34
C ASN A 55 6.01 9.63 -9.38
N ASN A 56 6.33 8.37 -9.09
CA ASN A 56 7.09 7.48 -9.96
C ASN A 56 6.69 6.02 -9.74
N ILE A 57 7.05 5.16 -10.72
CA ILE A 57 6.70 3.73 -10.70
C ILE A 57 7.35 2.97 -9.53
N PRO A 58 8.65 3.16 -9.21
CA PRO A 58 9.28 2.51 -8.06
C PRO A 58 8.54 2.75 -6.74
N GLU A 59 8.15 3.99 -6.49
CA GLU A 59 7.41 4.38 -5.29
C GLU A 59 6.00 3.78 -5.27
N ALA A 60 5.28 3.84 -6.39
CA ALA A 60 3.95 3.26 -6.51
C ALA A 60 3.99 1.74 -6.26
N LEU A 61 4.95 1.05 -6.85
CA LEU A 61 5.10 -0.39 -6.66
C LEU A 61 5.50 -0.75 -5.21
N TYR A 62 6.42 0.00 -4.61
CA TYR A 62 6.82 -0.20 -3.22
C TYR A 62 5.64 -0.04 -2.27
N ASN A 63 4.88 1.03 -2.42
CA ASN A 63 3.69 1.30 -1.61
C ASN A 63 2.63 0.20 -1.77
N LEU A 64 2.39 -0.26 -3.00
CA LEU A 64 1.46 -1.36 -3.27
C LEU A 64 1.95 -2.67 -2.64
N TYR A 65 3.24 -2.97 -2.71
CA TYR A 65 3.85 -4.15 -2.11
C TYR A 65 3.68 -4.16 -0.58
N VAL A 66 3.91 -3.03 0.08
CA VAL A 66 3.73 -2.91 1.55
C VAL A 66 2.26 -3.09 1.92
N LEU A 67 1.33 -2.48 1.18
CA LEU A 67 -0.12 -2.61 1.40
C LEU A 67 -0.58 -4.06 1.22
N GLU A 68 -0.18 -4.71 0.14
CA GLU A 68 -0.52 -6.12 -0.14
C GLU A 68 -0.03 -7.05 0.98
N ASN A 69 1.22 -6.87 1.44
CA ASN A 69 1.76 -7.66 2.56
C ASN A 69 1.02 -7.39 3.87
N ALA A 70 0.68 -6.14 4.17
CA ALA A 70 -0.12 -5.82 5.35
C ALA A 70 -1.50 -6.48 5.31
N CYS A 71 -2.15 -6.52 4.15
CA CYS A 71 -3.42 -7.22 3.95
C CYS A 71 -3.27 -8.74 4.12
N LYS A 72 -2.23 -9.34 3.54
CA LYS A 72 -1.94 -10.78 3.70
C LYS A 72 -1.73 -11.15 5.16
N ILE A 73 -0.86 -10.43 5.87
CA ILE A 73 -0.62 -10.67 7.30
C ILE A 73 -1.93 -10.55 8.09
N GLN A 74 -2.74 -9.55 7.83
CA GLN A 74 -4.03 -9.39 8.51
C GLN A 74 -4.97 -10.55 8.27
N VAL A 75 -5.10 -11.02 7.03
CA VAL A 75 -5.94 -12.17 6.68
C VAL A 75 -5.42 -13.44 7.34
N ASP A 76 -4.12 -13.68 7.31
CA ASP A 76 -3.52 -14.89 7.89
C ASP A 76 -3.68 -14.89 9.42
N VAL A 77 -3.44 -13.77 10.09
CA VAL A 77 -3.65 -13.65 11.54
C VAL A 77 -5.11 -13.88 11.91
N LEU A 78 -6.06 -13.28 11.17
CA LEU A 78 -7.49 -13.47 11.45
C LEU A 78 -7.96 -14.91 11.22
N ARG A 79 -7.36 -15.63 10.27
CA ARG A 79 -7.66 -17.06 10.01
C ARG A 79 -7.27 -17.98 11.16
N THR A 80 -6.32 -17.60 11.99
CA THR A 80 -5.89 -18.44 13.12
C THR A 80 -6.98 -18.64 14.16
N GLY A 81 -7.91 -17.69 14.29
CA GLY A 81 -8.90 -17.67 15.37
C GLY A 81 -8.30 -17.45 16.77
N ALA A 82 -6.99 -17.19 16.86
CA ALA A 82 -6.30 -16.97 18.13
C ALA A 82 -6.65 -15.59 18.70
N GLU A 83 -6.46 -15.44 20.01
CA GLU A 83 -6.55 -14.13 20.66
C GLU A 83 -5.48 -13.19 20.11
N LEU A 84 -5.90 -11.99 19.71
CA LEU A 84 -5.02 -11.02 19.06
C LEU A 84 -4.33 -10.14 20.09
N SER A 85 -3.00 -10.09 20.03
CA SER A 85 -2.20 -9.08 20.72
C SER A 85 -2.13 -7.82 19.86
N VAL A 86 -2.96 -6.83 20.17
CA VAL A 86 -3.01 -5.55 19.44
C VAL A 86 -2.35 -4.47 20.29
N PRO A 87 -1.25 -3.87 19.83
CA PRO A 87 -0.62 -2.74 20.53
C PRO A 87 -1.60 -1.56 20.67
N PRO A 88 -1.47 -0.76 21.73
CA PRO A 88 -2.31 0.40 21.92
C PRO A 88 -2.10 1.44 20.81
N LYS A 89 -3.13 2.24 20.54
CA LYS A 89 -3.10 3.26 19.48
C LYS A 89 -1.91 4.20 19.60
N SER A 90 -1.47 4.52 20.82
CA SER A 90 -0.32 5.39 21.06
C SER A 90 0.99 4.90 20.43
N GLU A 91 1.18 3.57 20.34
CA GLU A 91 2.38 3.01 19.70
C GLU A 91 2.31 3.15 18.17
N TRP A 92 1.12 2.97 17.59
CA TRP A 92 0.89 3.20 16.16
C TRP A 92 1.06 4.68 15.78
N ASP A 93 0.59 5.60 16.63
CA ASP A 93 0.74 7.04 16.42
C ASP A 93 2.22 7.48 16.48
N LYS A 94 3.05 6.82 17.30
CA LYS A 94 4.50 7.04 17.32
C LYS A 94 5.14 6.55 16.01
N LEU A 95 4.77 5.35 15.57
CA LEU A 95 5.30 4.77 14.33
C LEU A 95 4.96 5.64 13.11
N ALA A 96 3.72 6.10 13.01
CA ALA A 96 3.30 6.99 11.94
C ALA A 96 4.15 8.28 11.90
N LYS A 97 4.48 8.86 13.07
CA LYS A 97 5.31 10.06 13.14
C LYS A 97 6.77 9.83 12.70
N ILE A 98 7.33 8.66 12.99
CA ILE A 98 8.68 8.30 12.53
C ILE A 98 8.72 8.27 11.00
N ASN A 99 7.69 7.72 10.37
CA ASN A 99 7.60 7.56 8.92
C ASN A 99 7.18 8.85 8.15
N VAL A 100 6.81 9.90 8.86
CA VAL A 100 6.50 11.22 8.26
C VAL A 100 7.75 12.10 8.12
N SER A 101 8.85 11.73 8.78
CA SER A 101 10.11 12.45 8.56
C SER A 101 10.52 12.32 7.09
N PRO A 102 10.64 13.43 6.35
CA PRO A 102 11.10 13.40 4.95
C PRO A 102 12.61 13.21 4.95
N THR A 103 13.04 12.01 5.35
CA THR A 103 14.45 11.66 5.30
C THR A 103 14.72 10.94 3.99
N ASP A 104 15.90 11.13 3.48
CA ASP A 104 16.45 10.46 2.31
C ASP A 104 16.31 8.92 2.39
N ASP A 105 16.11 8.40 3.60
CA ASP A 105 15.95 6.97 3.90
C ASP A 105 14.79 6.28 3.16
N ILE A 106 13.62 6.94 2.99
CA ILE A 106 12.48 6.30 2.27
C ILE A 106 12.79 6.22 0.78
N ALA A 107 13.34 7.28 0.22
CA ALA A 107 13.74 7.30 -1.20
C ALA A 107 14.86 6.27 -1.46
N GLU A 108 15.79 6.12 -0.52
CA GLU A 108 16.82 5.11 -0.59
C GLU A 108 16.25 3.69 -0.51
N HIS A 109 15.33 3.40 0.42
CA HIS A 109 14.65 2.11 0.53
C HIS A 109 13.87 1.76 -0.74
N VAL A 110 13.13 2.71 -1.31
CA VAL A 110 12.41 2.52 -2.58
C VAL A 110 13.38 2.20 -3.71
N ASN A 111 14.51 2.91 -3.79
CA ASN A 111 15.52 2.70 -4.82
C ASN A 111 16.21 1.34 -4.68
N LEU A 112 16.55 0.92 -3.46
CA LEU A 112 17.12 -0.39 -3.18
C LEU A 112 16.14 -1.52 -3.55
N PHE A 113 14.89 -1.39 -3.16
CA PHE A 113 13.82 -2.34 -3.50
C PHE A 113 13.67 -2.46 -5.02
N TRP A 114 13.54 -1.35 -5.73
CA TRP A 114 13.41 -1.30 -7.17
C TRP A 114 14.59 -1.96 -7.88
N THR A 115 15.80 -1.58 -7.49
CA THR A 115 17.03 -2.13 -8.07
C THR A 115 17.15 -3.63 -7.83
N ALA A 116 16.71 -4.13 -6.66
CA ALA A 116 16.70 -5.56 -6.38
C ALA A 116 15.71 -6.32 -7.28
N LEU A 117 14.53 -5.74 -7.55
CA LEU A 117 13.55 -6.33 -8.48
C LEU A 117 14.08 -6.38 -9.91
N LEU A 118 14.70 -5.30 -10.39
CA LEU A 118 15.31 -5.30 -11.74
C LEU A 118 16.39 -6.37 -11.86
N ARG A 119 17.28 -6.50 -10.88
CA ARG A 119 18.29 -7.57 -10.86
C ARG A 119 17.67 -8.97 -10.85
N MET A 120 16.54 -9.14 -10.18
CA MET A 120 15.81 -10.42 -10.17
C MET A 120 15.26 -10.73 -11.56
N LEU A 121 14.68 -9.76 -12.26
CA LEU A 121 14.17 -9.91 -13.62
C LEU A 121 15.31 -10.25 -14.58
N ASP A 122 16.44 -9.56 -14.50
CA ASP A 122 17.63 -9.82 -15.33
C ASP A 122 18.13 -11.27 -15.16
N ARG A 123 18.23 -11.74 -13.90
CA ARG A 123 18.66 -13.12 -13.60
C ARG A 123 17.70 -14.17 -14.14
N ASN A 124 16.41 -13.85 -14.20
CA ASN A 124 15.38 -14.74 -14.72
C ASN A 124 15.21 -14.65 -16.25
N GLY A 125 16.05 -13.85 -16.93
CA GLY A 125 15.99 -13.66 -18.37
C GLY A 125 14.70 -12.97 -18.85
N ALA A 126 14.05 -12.19 -18.00
CA ALA A 126 12.84 -11.48 -18.38
C ALA A 126 13.17 -10.36 -19.38
N ASN A 127 12.50 -10.36 -20.53
CA ASN A 127 12.63 -9.31 -21.53
C ASN A 127 11.54 -8.25 -21.28
N TYR A 128 11.87 -7.23 -20.51
CA TYR A 128 10.96 -6.12 -20.16
C TYR A 128 11.35 -4.79 -20.83
N CYS A 129 12.37 -4.82 -21.71
CA CYS A 129 12.88 -3.65 -22.42
C CYS A 129 12.56 -3.68 -23.94
N SER A 130 11.60 -4.48 -24.37
CA SER A 130 11.20 -4.58 -25.79
C SER A 130 10.11 -3.60 -26.16
#